data_c8d07457a33b85af68c33f49c39b8017
#
_entry.id   c8d07457a33b85af68c33f49c39b8017
#
_cell.length_a   1.000
_cell.length_b   1.000
_cell.length_c   1.000
_cell.angle_alpha   90.00
_cell.angle_beta   90.00
_cell.angle_gamma   90.00
#
_symmetry.space_group_name_H-M   'P 1'
#
loop_
_entity.id
_entity.type
_entity.pdbx_description
1 polymer ?
#
loop_
_entity_poly.entity_id
_entity_poly.type
_entity_poly.pdbx_seq_one_letter_code
_entity_poly.pdbx_strand_id
1 'polypeptide(L)'
;MSSKLHIGILAAGKGSRMESTLPKVLHKLNGKSLIDYVLDTSSELNPDSITLVVGFQKNLVKDHIQVNNINYVSQDQQLGTGHAALQIEHQLQNEAGHLLILYGDVPNIKSRTLSPIINQHIKEDRKATVITATIEDPTGYGRIVRDKNGDLLRIVEEKD
;
A
#
# COMPACT_ATOMS: atom_id res chain seq x y z
N MET A 1 -6.02 -4.07 -25.55
CA MET A 1 -6.77 -4.41 -24.32
C MET A 1 -6.27 -3.51 -23.23
N SER A 2 -7.17 -2.89 -22.45
CA SER A 2 -6.75 -2.10 -21.28
C SER A 2 -6.05 -3.04 -20.29
N SER A 3 -4.87 -2.65 -19.80
CA SER A 3 -4.16 -3.43 -18.78
C SER A 3 -4.91 -3.32 -17.45
N LYS A 4 -5.17 -4.45 -16.77
CA LYS A 4 -5.87 -4.45 -15.48
C LYS A 4 -5.04 -3.74 -14.42
N LEU A 5 -5.71 -3.04 -13.51
CA LEU A 5 -5.11 -2.43 -12.33
C LEU A 5 -5.67 -3.09 -11.06
N HIS A 6 -4.81 -3.70 -10.29
CA HIS A 6 -5.13 -4.26 -8.97
C HIS A 6 -4.51 -3.36 -7.89
N ILE A 7 -5.23 -3.14 -6.81
CA ILE A 7 -4.72 -2.36 -5.67
C ILE A 7 -4.63 -3.26 -4.44
N GLY A 8 -3.44 -3.32 -3.85
CA GLY A 8 -3.18 -3.96 -2.58
C GLY A 8 -2.99 -2.92 -1.48
N ILE A 9 -3.77 -2.99 -0.40
CA ILE A 9 -3.65 -2.05 0.72
C ILE A 9 -3.13 -2.80 1.93
N LEU A 10 -1.98 -2.39 2.45
CA LEU A 10 -1.35 -3.01 3.61
C LEU A 10 -1.89 -2.37 4.91
N ALA A 11 -2.67 -3.14 5.66
CA ALA A 11 -3.35 -2.71 6.88
C ALA A 11 -3.20 -3.70 8.05
N ALA A 12 -2.20 -4.59 8.01
CA ALA A 12 -2.02 -5.65 9.00
C ALA A 12 -1.27 -5.20 10.26
N GLY A 13 -0.60 -4.05 10.24
CA GLY A 13 0.31 -3.59 11.29
C GLY A 13 -0.40 -3.20 12.58
N LYS A 14 0.22 -3.58 13.73
CA LYS A 14 -0.27 -3.22 15.07
C LYS A 14 -0.13 -1.71 15.37
N GLY A 15 0.86 -1.03 14.79
CA GLY A 15 1.14 0.38 15.10
C GLY A 15 1.62 0.60 16.53
N SER A 16 2.55 -0.24 17.00
CA SER A 16 3.03 -0.27 18.39
C SER A 16 3.50 1.09 18.93
N ARG A 17 4.01 1.99 18.06
CA ARG A 17 4.43 3.35 18.45
C ARG A 17 3.27 4.24 18.88
N MET A 18 2.03 3.91 18.57
CA MET A 18 0.84 4.72 18.92
C MET A 18 0.30 4.39 20.32
N GLU A 19 0.86 3.40 21.01
CA GLU A 19 0.46 2.99 22.36
C GLU A 19 -1.06 2.81 22.52
N SER A 20 -1.73 2.33 21.46
CA SER A 20 -3.17 2.19 21.37
C SER A 20 -3.57 0.75 21.13
N THR A 21 -4.72 0.35 21.65
CA THR A 21 -5.34 -0.95 21.36
C THR A 21 -6.05 -0.94 20.01
N LEU A 22 -6.36 0.24 19.45
CA LEU A 22 -6.99 0.39 18.16
C LEU A 22 -5.98 0.11 17.03
N PRO A 23 -6.31 -0.66 15.99
CA PRO A 23 -5.47 -0.79 14.79
C PRO A 23 -5.09 0.57 14.23
N LYS A 24 -3.81 0.75 13.85
CA LYS A 24 -3.28 2.03 13.38
C LYS A 24 -4.16 2.66 12.30
N VAL A 25 -4.62 1.86 11.36
CA VAL A 25 -5.41 2.30 10.21
C VAL A 25 -6.81 2.82 10.55
N LEU A 26 -7.33 2.50 11.76
CA LEU A 26 -8.62 2.97 12.25
C LEU A 26 -8.54 4.26 13.07
N HIS A 27 -7.33 4.76 13.37
CA HIS A 27 -7.20 6.08 13.97
C HIS A 27 -7.73 7.16 13.03
N LYS A 28 -8.30 8.19 13.61
CA LYS A 28 -8.99 9.24 12.85
C LYS A 28 -8.10 10.46 12.63
N LEU A 29 -8.14 10.97 11.41
CA LEU A 29 -7.63 12.27 11.01
C LEU A 29 -8.83 13.10 10.55
N ASN A 30 -9.10 14.23 11.21
CA ASN A 30 -10.27 15.08 10.89
C ASN A 30 -11.61 14.31 10.85
N GLY A 31 -11.81 13.39 11.80
CA GLY A 31 -13.07 12.65 11.93
C GLY A 31 -13.21 11.40 11.05
N LYS A 32 -12.35 11.19 10.06
CA LYS A 32 -12.34 10.05 9.14
C LYS A 32 -11.15 9.13 9.42
N SER A 33 -11.31 7.80 9.36
CA SER A 33 -10.22 6.87 9.62
C SER A 33 -9.13 6.95 8.54
N LEU A 34 -7.89 6.60 8.89
CA LEU A 34 -6.78 6.61 7.93
C LEU A 34 -7.07 5.70 6.73
N ILE A 35 -7.62 4.51 7.00
CA ILE A 35 -7.94 3.55 5.95
C ILE A 35 -9.02 4.07 4.98
N ASP A 36 -10.02 4.81 5.47
CA ASP A 36 -11.08 5.34 4.62
C ASP A 36 -10.55 6.37 3.60
N TYR A 37 -9.55 7.16 3.97
CA TYR A 37 -8.86 8.03 3.01
C TYR A 37 -8.17 7.25 1.90
N VAL A 38 -7.52 6.14 2.25
CA VAL A 38 -6.82 5.30 1.27
C VAL A 38 -7.80 4.55 0.38
N LEU A 39 -8.92 4.08 0.93
CA LEU A 39 -9.99 3.42 0.19
C LEU A 39 -10.67 4.37 -0.81
N ASP A 40 -10.93 5.62 -0.41
CA ASP A 40 -11.47 6.63 -1.34
C ASP A 40 -10.50 6.84 -2.51
N THR A 41 -9.23 7.11 -2.21
CA THR A 41 -8.20 7.29 -3.24
C THR A 41 -8.09 6.07 -4.17
N SER A 42 -8.18 4.87 -3.59
CA SER A 42 -8.15 3.62 -4.36
C SER A 42 -9.36 3.50 -5.29
N SER A 43 -10.55 3.82 -4.80
CA SER A 43 -11.79 3.77 -5.58
C SER A 43 -11.80 4.78 -6.75
N GLU A 44 -11.23 5.98 -6.53
CA GLU A 44 -11.08 7.01 -7.57
C GLU A 44 -10.19 6.58 -8.75
N LEU A 45 -9.30 5.60 -8.53
CA LEU A 45 -8.43 5.04 -9.58
C LEU A 45 -9.14 4.01 -10.46
N ASN A 46 -10.40 3.64 -10.15
CA ASN A 46 -11.21 2.66 -10.88
C ASN A 46 -10.47 1.32 -11.11
N PRO A 47 -9.96 0.66 -10.05
CA PRO A 47 -9.23 -0.59 -10.21
C PRO A 47 -10.16 -1.77 -10.55
N ASP A 48 -9.61 -2.81 -11.16
CA ASP A 48 -10.30 -4.09 -11.39
C ASP A 48 -10.52 -4.86 -10.08
N SER A 49 -9.66 -4.68 -9.09
CA SER A 49 -9.85 -5.23 -7.73
C SER A 49 -9.10 -4.44 -6.67
N ILE A 50 -9.64 -4.47 -5.44
CA ILE A 50 -8.97 -3.98 -4.23
C ILE A 50 -8.81 -5.15 -3.27
N THR A 51 -7.58 -5.41 -2.82
CA THR A 51 -7.26 -6.42 -1.80
C THR A 51 -6.68 -5.76 -0.57
N LEU A 52 -7.31 -5.98 0.58
CA LEU A 52 -6.86 -5.45 1.86
C LEU A 52 -6.14 -6.54 2.66
N VAL A 53 -4.88 -6.30 2.99
CA VAL A 53 -4.11 -7.17 3.89
C VAL A 53 -4.40 -6.76 5.32
N VAL A 54 -5.05 -7.65 6.07
CA VAL A 54 -5.42 -7.43 7.47
C VAL A 54 -4.64 -8.38 8.39
N GLY A 55 -4.43 -7.99 9.63
CA GLY A 55 -3.66 -8.79 10.60
C GLY A 55 -4.10 -8.50 12.02
N PHE A 56 -3.43 -7.58 12.71
CA PHE A 56 -3.81 -7.20 14.07
C PHE A 56 -5.27 -6.73 14.13
N GLN A 57 -6.06 -7.37 15.00
CA GLN A 57 -7.50 -7.11 15.16
C GLN A 57 -8.26 -7.06 13.81
N LYS A 58 -7.99 -8.02 12.95
CA LYS A 58 -8.54 -8.08 11.58
C LYS A 58 -10.06 -7.95 11.50
N ASN A 59 -10.80 -8.47 12.49
CA ASN A 59 -12.26 -8.37 12.50
C ASN A 59 -12.72 -6.92 12.71
N LEU A 60 -12.07 -6.18 13.61
CA LEU A 60 -12.40 -4.77 13.84
C LEU A 60 -12.16 -3.91 12.59
N VAL A 61 -11.11 -4.21 11.84
CA VAL A 61 -10.84 -3.52 10.54
C VAL A 61 -11.90 -3.87 9.51
N LYS A 62 -12.26 -5.17 9.38
CA LYS A 62 -13.29 -5.62 8.44
C LYS A 62 -14.66 -5.04 8.76
N ASP A 63 -15.05 -5.05 10.05
CA ASP A 63 -16.36 -4.54 10.51
C ASP A 63 -16.49 -3.01 10.29
N HIS A 64 -15.36 -2.29 10.32
CA HIS A 64 -15.35 -0.84 10.08
C HIS A 64 -15.60 -0.49 8.60
N ILE A 65 -15.13 -1.30 7.66
CA ILE A 65 -15.14 -0.98 6.24
C ILE A 65 -16.52 -1.23 5.64
N GLN A 66 -17.12 -0.16 5.08
CA GLN A 66 -18.44 -0.18 4.45
C GLN A 66 -18.37 -0.25 2.91
N VAL A 67 -17.16 -0.32 2.33
CA VAL A 67 -16.97 -0.39 0.88
C VAL A 67 -17.22 -1.83 0.41
N ASN A 68 -18.05 -1.99 -0.61
CA ASN A 68 -18.32 -3.29 -1.22
C ASN A 68 -17.17 -3.75 -2.12
N ASN A 69 -17.13 -5.07 -2.38
CA ASN A 69 -16.19 -5.69 -3.34
C ASN A 69 -14.70 -5.54 -2.96
N ILE A 70 -14.40 -5.57 -1.65
CA ILE A 70 -13.03 -5.66 -1.17
C ILE A 70 -12.68 -7.12 -0.89
N ASN A 71 -11.57 -7.58 -1.45
CA ASN A 71 -10.97 -8.86 -1.11
C ASN A 71 -10.14 -8.70 0.18
N TYR A 72 -10.18 -9.70 1.05
CA TYR A 72 -9.40 -9.69 2.29
C TYR A 72 -8.43 -10.86 2.32
N VAL A 73 -7.16 -10.57 2.60
CA VAL A 73 -6.15 -11.58 2.89
C VAL A 73 -5.57 -11.34 4.28
N SER A 74 -5.24 -12.41 4.99
CA SER A 74 -4.71 -12.31 6.36
C SER A 74 -3.19 -12.42 6.38
N GLN A 75 -2.54 -11.50 7.07
CA GLN A 75 -1.15 -11.64 7.49
C GLN A 75 -1.12 -12.04 8.98
N ASP A 76 -1.16 -13.34 9.24
CA ASP A 76 -1.24 -13.83 10.63
C ASP A 76 0.11 -13.67 11.36
N GLN A 77 1.23 -13.80 10.65
CA GLN A 77 2.56 -13.50 11.16
C GLN A 77 3.07 -12.19 10.57
N GLN A 78 3.35 -11.21 11.41
CA GLN A 78 3.79 -9.87 10.98
C GLN A 78 5.30 -9.85 10.69
N LEU A 79 5.71 -10.48 9.60
CA LEU A 79 7.11 -10.59 9.17
C LEU A 79 7.56 -9.43 8.25
N GLY A 80 6.90 -8.27 8.38
CA GLY A 80 7.24 -7.06 7.63
C GLY A 80 6.39 -6.84 6.38
N THR A 81 6.70 -5.74 5.68
CA THR A 81 5.96 -5.22 4.53
C THR A 81 5.99 -6.15 3.32
N GLY A 82 7.17 -6.72 3.02
CA GLY A 82 7.31 -7.68 1.92
C GLY A 82 6.45 -8.92 2.12
N HIS A 83 6.41 -9.45 3.35
CA HIS A 83 5.54 -10.59 3.68
C HIS A 83 4.05 -10.23 3.55
N ALA A 84 3.65 -9.01 3.90
CA ALA A 84 2.28 -8.54 3.70
C ALA A 84 1.93 -8.48 2.19
N ALA A 85 2.84 -7.98 1.35
CA ALA A 85 2.66 -7.95 -0.09
C ALA A 85 2.52 -9.34 -0.71
N LEU A 86 3.28 -10.33 -0.24
CA LEU A 86 3.19 -11.73 -0.69
C LEU A 86 1.79 -12.34 -0.43
N GLN A 87 1.06 -11.88 0.59
CA GLN A 87 -0.31 -12.38 0.81
C GLN A 87 -1.25 -11.97 -0.34
N ILE A 88 -0.96 -10.86 -1.03
CA ILE A 88 -1.74 -10.40 -2.18
C ILE A 88 -1.45 -11.27 -3.40
N GLU A 89 -0.21 -11.74 -3.57
CA GLU A 89 0.18 -12.60 -4.68
C GLU A 89 -0.72 -13.83 -4.81
N HIS A 90 -1.02 -14.50 -3.70
CA HIS A 90 -1.90 -15.66 -3.68
C HIS A 90 -3.31 -15.34 -4.22
N GLN A 91 -3.80 -14.13 -3.98
CA GLN A 91 -5.11 -13.69 -4.49
C GLN A 91 -5.09 -13.39 -5.99
N LEU A 92 -3.93 -13.02 -6.54
CA LEU A 92 -3.77 -12.57 -7.93
C LEU A 92 -3.08 -13.59 -8.84
N GLN A 93 -2.83 -14.83 -8.39
CA GLN A 93 -2.05 -15.84 -9.12
C GLN A 93 -2.48 -16.09 -10.56
N ASN A 94 -3.78 -15.88 -10.87
CA ASN A 94 -4.34 -16.09 -12.21
C ASN A 94 -4.78 -14.78 -12.87
N GLU A 95 -4.40 -13.63 -12.31
CA GLU A 95 -4.77 -12.32 -12.81
C GLU A 95 -3.55 -11.66 -13.48
N ALA A 96 -3.74 -11.25 -14.73
CA ALA A 96 -2.75 -10.43 -15.43
C ALA A 96 -3.02 -8.94 -15.17
N GLY A 97 -1.97 -8.12 -15.10
CA GLY A 97 -2.11 -6.67 -14.92
C GLY A 97 -0.99 -6.06 -14.09
N HIS A 98 -1.28 -4.91 -13.53
CA HIS A 98 -0.36 -4.15 -12.67
C HIS A 98 -0.89 -4.12 -11.24
N LEU A 99 -0.01 -4.28 -10.28
CA LEU A 99 -0.34 -4.18 -8.85
C LEU A 99 0.19 -2.87 -8.28
N LEU A 100 -0.70 -2.01 -7.79
CA LEU A 100 -0.36 -0.86 -6.96
C LEU A 100 -0.44 -1.25 -5.49
N ILE A 101 0.65 -1.09 -4.75
CA ILE A 101 0.67 -1.32 -3.29
C ILE A 101 0.59 0.03 -2.57
N LEU A 102 -0.40 0.16 -1.70
CA LEU A 102 -0.61 1.32 -0.84
C LEU A 102 -0.52 0.91 0.63
N TYR A 103 -0.15 1.87 1.48
CA TYR A 103 -0.17 1.70 2.94
C TYR A 103 -1.48 2.26 3.49
N GLY A 104 -2.21 1.48 4.28
CA GLY A 104 -3.49 1.86 4.86
C GLY A 104 -3.43 3.01 5.88
N ASP A 105 -2.23 3.41 6.27
CA ASP A 105 -1.96 4.50 7.22
C ASP A 105 -1.36 5.76 6.57
N VAL A 106 -1.39 5.85 5.23
CA VAL A 106 -0.89 7.02 4.47
C VAL A 106 -2.06 7.77 3.80
N PRO A 107 -2.82 8.58 4.57
CA PRO A 107 -4.09 9.16 4.12
C PRO A 107 -3.96 10.29 3.10
N ASN A 108 -2.76 10.88 2.97
CA ASN A 108 -2.56 12.08 2.16
C ASN A 108 -2.16 11.82 0.71
N ILE A 109 -1.95 10.56 0.33
CA ILE A 109 -1.71 10.25 -1.08
C ILE A 109 -3.02 10.39 -1.86
N LYS A 110 -2.97 11.03 -3.03
CA LYS A 110 -4.17 11.34 -3.82
C LYS A 110 -4.15 10.65 -5.17
N SER A 111 -5.31 10.30 -5.69
CA SER A 111 -5.47 9.69 -7.02
C SER A 111 -4.84 10.54 -8.13
N ARG A 112 -4.95 11.87 -8.07
CA ARG A 112 -4.31 12.79 -9.01
C ARG A 112 -2.78 12.70 -9.03
N THR A 113 -2.15 12.25 -7.95
CA THR A 113 -0.70 12.00 -7.88
C THR A 113 -0.36 10.64 -8.43
N LEU A 114 -1.19 9.63 -8.14
CA LEU A 114 -0.96 8.25 -8.54
C LEU A 114 -1.24 7.99 -10.03
N SER A 115 -2.32 8.56 -10.56
CA SER A 115 -2.76 8.32 -11.94
C SER A 115 -1.67 8.57 -12.99
N PRO A 116 -0.91 9.70 -12.98
CA PRO A 116 0.17 9.91 -13.94
C PRO A 116 1.28 8.87 -13.82
N ILE A 117 1.61 8.46 -12.58
CA ILE A 117 2.67 7.48 -12.30
C ILE A 117 2.27 6.10 -12.81
N ILE A 118 1.02 5.69 -12.56
CA ILE A 118 0.46 4.42 -13.04
C ILE A 118 0.46 4.40 -14.58
N ASN A 119 -0.03 5.47 -15.21
CA ASN A 119 -0.07 5.58 -16.66
C ASN A 119 1.33 5.51 -17.28
N GLN A 120 2.31 6.16 -16.68
CA GLN A 120 3.70 6.10 -17.13
C GLN A 120 4.29 4.70 -16.96
N HIS A 121 4.04 4.04 -15.81
CA HIS A 121 4.46 2.68 -15.54
C HIS A 121 3.96 1.71 -16.62
N ILE A 122 2.67 1.78 -16.94
CA ILE A 122 2.02 0.94 -17.95
C ILE A 122 2.57 1.26 -19.35
N LYS A 123 2.63 2.54 -19.71
CA LYS A 123 3.09 2.98 -21.03
C LYS A 123 4.52 2.57 -21.34
N GLU A 124 5.39 2.58 -20.34
CA GLU A 124 6.80 2.26 -20.47
C GLU A 124 7.14 0.79 -20.19
N ASP A 125 6.11 -0.05 -19.97
CA ASP A 125 6.25 -1.50 -19.64
C ASP A 125 7.26 -1.72 -18.50
N ARG A 126 7.21 -0.88 -17.48
CA ARG A 126 8.14 -0.97 -16.35
C ARG A 126 7.83 -2.19 -15.50
N LYS A 127 8.88 -2.90 -15.04
CA LYS A 127 8.71 -4.06 -14.14
C LYS A 127 8.41 -3.65 -12.71
N ALA A 128 8.93 -2.50 -12.27
CA ALA A 128 8.66 -1.93 -10.96
C ALA A 128 8.79 -0.40 -11.01
N THR A 129 7.97 0.28 -10.22
CA THR A 129 8.04 1.72 -9.99
C THR A 129 7.93 2.00 -8.50
N VAL A 130 8.86 2.75 -7.95
CA VAL A 130 8.87 3.13 -6.53
C VAL A 130 8.65 4.64 -6.43
N ILE A 131 7.67 5.04 -5.62
CA ILE A 131 7.42 6.45 -5.32
C ILE A 131 8.35 6.86 -4.18
N THR A 132 9.15 7.88 -4.41
CA THR A 132 10.14 8.38 -3.46
C THR A 132 9.94 9.86 -3.19
N ALA A 133 10.48 10.34 -2.06
CA ALA A 133 10.53 11.75 -1.73
C ALA A 133 11.94 12.11 -1.26
N THR A 134 12.36 13.34 -1.55
CA THR A 134 13.57 13.92 -0.95
C THR A 134 13.15 14.66 0.31
N ILE A 135 13.72 14.28 1.44
CA ILE A 135 13.45 14.88 2.74
C ILE A 135 14.75 15.28 3.40
N GLU A 136 14.73 16.35 4.21
CA GLU A 136 15.92 16.88 4.89
C GLU A 136 16.42 15.92 5.98
N ASP A 137 15.51 15.43 6.82
CA ASP A 137 15.82 14.42 7.84
C ASP A 137 15.18 13.08 7.49
N PRO A 138 15.94 12.13 6.91
CA PRO A 138 15.43 10.82 6.50
C PRO A 138 15.43 9.79 7.64
N THR A 139 15.61 10.18 8.90
CA THR A 139 15.59 9.26 10.04
C THR A 139 14.31 8.42 10.06
N GLY A 140 14.45 7.11 10.20
CA GLY A 140 13.33 6.16 10.21
C GLY A 140 12.81 5.72 8.84
N TYR A 141 13.41 6.21 7.74
CA TYR A 141 13.02 5.83 6.38
C TYR A 141 14.10 4.99 5.70
N GLY A 142 13.70 4.16 4.74
CA GLY A 142 14.62 3.48 3.84
C GLY A 142 15.31 4.46 2.88
N ARG A 143 16.53 4.14 2.49
CA ARG A 143 17.34 4.92 1.55
C ARG A 143 17.34 4.27 0.17
N ILE A 144 17.03 5.05 -0.85
CA ILE A 144 17.15 4.62 -2.24
C ILE A 144 18.60 4.75 -2.69
N VAL A 145 19.23 3.62 -2.99
CA VAL A 145 20.59 3.58 -3.54
C VAL A 145 20.51 3.41 -5.06
N ARG A 146 21.17 4.30 -5.79
CA ARG A 146 21.21 4.29 -7.24
C ARG A 146 22.63 4.04 -7.74
N ASP A 147 22.75 3.51 -8.94
CA ASP A 147 24.03 3.40 -9.64
C ASP A 147 24.44 4.73 -10.28
N LYS A 148 25.58 4.71 -10.97
CA LYS A 148 26.12 5.88 -11.70
C LYS A 148 25.25 6.38 -12.86
N ASN A 149 24.32 5.55 -13.33
CA ASN A 149 23.38 5.89 -14.40
C ASN A 149 22.04 6.40 -13.83
N GLY A 150 21.87 6.38 -12.49
CA GLY A 150 20.63 6.76 -11.82
C GLY A 150 19.63 5.62 -11.64
N ASP A 151 19.98 4.39 -12.03
CA ASP A 151 19.12 3.23 -11.88
C ASP A 151 19.04 2.77 -10.43
N LEU A 152 17.89 2.24 -10.04
CA LEU A 152 17.66 1.71 -8.68
C LEU A 152 18.49 0.44 -8.48
N LEU A 153 19.43 0.46 -7.53
CA LEU A 153 20.19 -0.71 -7.12
C LEU A 153 19.54 -1.47 -5.97
N ARG A 154 19.13 -0.74 -4.94
CA ARG A 154 18.54 -1.33 -3.73
C ARG A 154 17.88 -0.27 -2.85
N ILE A 155 17.07 -0.74 -1.93
CA ILE A 155 16.54 0.03 -0.81
C ILE A 155 17.25 -0.49 0.44
N VAL A 156 17.86 0.42 1.21
CA VAL A 156 18.55 0.11 2.48
C VAL A 156 17.68 0.65 3.61
N GLU A 157 17.20 -0.22 4.47
CA GLU A 157 16.47 0.20 5.66
C GLU A 157 17.43 0.81 6.69
N GLU A 158 16.92 1.70 7.56
CA GLU A 158 17.77 2.39 8.53
C GLU A 158 18.42 1.43 9.56
N LYS A 159 17.83 0.25 9.75
CA LYS A 159 18.32 -0.76 10.70
C LYS A 159 19.32 -1.75 10.08
N ASP A 160 19.57 -1.64 8.80
CA ASP A 160 20.53 -2.44 8.05
C ASP A 160 21.85 -1.66 7.92
#